data_b981135d25ff736541e718faa6d5e137
#
_entry.id   b981135d25ff736541e718faa6d5e137
#
_cell.length_a   1.000
_cell.length_b   1.000
_cell.length_c   1.000
_cell.angle_alpha   90.00
_cell.angle_beta   90.00
_cell.angle_gamma   90.00
#
_symmetry.space_group_name_H-M   'P 1'
#
loop_
_entity.id
_entity.type
_entity.pdbx_description
1 polymer ?
#
loop_
_entity_poly.entity_id
_entity_poly.type
_entity_poly.pdbx_seq_one_letter_code
_entity_poly.pdbx_strand_id
1 'polypeptide(L)'
;VDPAIGEAGDIDTAIVTLKYEGGAWGTIDNSRKAVYGYDQRIEIFGSEGCVMVGNPTPTEVIINNAKDTISDKPLYFFIERYQEAYLAEMEEFIKCIQEDTKPPVGGFDGKISVQMGYAAKESLTKGSFVKITK
;
A
#
# COMPACT_ATOMS: atom_id res chain seq x y z
N VAL A 1 17.58 5.77 -0.39
CA VAL A 1 17.90 4.34 -0.29
C VAL A 1 18.58 3.84 -1.55
N ASP A 2 18.17 4.33 -2.70
CA ASP A 2 18.81 4.03 -3.99
C ASP A 2 19.26 5.33 -4.69
N PRO A 3 20.57 5.65 -4.67
CA PRO A 3 21.08 6.91 -5.23
C PRO A 3 20.73 7.12 -6.71
N ALA A 4 20.65 6.05 -7.49
CA ALA A 4 20.34 6.14 -8.92
C ALA A 4 18.94 6.71 -9.19
N ILE A 5 17.98 6.48 -8.29
CA ILE A 5 16.64 7.06 -8.39
C ILE A 5 16.69 8.58 -8.13
N GLY A 6 17.45 8.99 -7.10
CA GLY A 6 17.67 10.41 -6.80
C GLY A 6 18.37 11.15 -7.94
N GLU A 7 19.39 10.55 -8.55
CA GLU A 7 20.10 11.10 -9.73
C GLU A 7 19.17 11.27 -10.93
N ALA A 8 18.18 10.38 -11.09
CA ALA A 8 17.12 10.49 -12.09
C ALA A 8 16.05 11.55 -11.77
N GLY A 9 16.15 12.25 -10.63
CA GLY A 9 15.21 13.27 -10.20
C GLY A 9 13.89 12.72 -9.66
N ASP A 10 13.86 11.44 -9.23
CA ASP A 10 12.69 10.79 -8.66
C ASP A 10 12.86 10.52 -7.16
N ILE A 11 11.79 10.11 -6.49
CA ILE A 11 11.73 9.84 -5.06
C ILE A 11 11.70 8.33 -4.84
N ASP A 12 12.68 7.80 -4.13
CA ASP A 12 12.77 6.38 -3.82
C ASP A 12 12.13 6.00 -2.49
N THR A 13 12.08 6.94 -1.56
CA THR A 13 11.54 6.71 -0.21
C THR A 13 10.78 7.97 0.24
N ALA A 14 9.57 7.79 0.75
CA ALA A 14 8.73 8.88 1.20
C ALA A 14 7.88 8.48 2.41
N ILE A 15 7.66 9.43 3.31
CA ILE A 15 6.66 9.36 4.38
C ILE A 15 5.61 10.42 4.09
N VAL A 16 4.35 10.01 3.96
CA VAL A 16 3.23 10.90 3.71
C VAL A 16 2.27 10.85 4.88
N THR A 17 1.97 12.00 5.47
CA THR A 17 0.98 12.11 6.55
C THR A 17 -0.31 12.69 5.99
N LEU A 18 -1.42 12.02 6.26
CA LEU A 18 -2.77 12.37 5.83
C LEU A 18 -3.60 12.79 7.05
N LYS A 19 -4.31 13.89 6.93
CA LYS A 19 -5.31 14.30 7.91
C LYS A 19 -6.68 14.26 7.26
N TYR A 20 -7.57 13.46 7.81
CA TYR A 20 -8.94 13.32 7.31
C TYR A 20 -9.89 14.31 7.99
N GLU A 21 -10.97 14.69 7.30
CA GLU A 21 -11.99 15.61 7.82
C GLU A 21 -12.64 15.10 9.11
N GLY A 22 -12.79 13.77 9.25
CA GLY A 22 -13.32 13.13 10.45
C GLY A 22 -12.37 13.10 11.66
N GLY A 23 -11.18 13.72 11.55
CA GLY A 23 -10.19 13.79 12.64
C GLY A 23 -9.22 12.62 12.68
N ALA A 24 -9.41 11.60 11.87
CA ALA A 24 -8.43 10.51 11.73
C ALA A 24 -7.14 10.99 11.07
N TRP A 25 -6.05 10.29 11.36
CA TRP A 25 -4.75 10.48 10.74
C TRP A 25 -4.29 9.18 10.08
N GLY A 26 -3.58 9.30 9.00
CA GLY A 26 -2.92 8.19 8.32
C GLY A 26 -1.48 8.52 8.00
N THR A 27 -0.64 7.52 7.99
CA THR A 27 0.75 7.62 7.53
C THR A 27 1.00 6.55 6.49
N ILE A 28 1.57 6.95 5.37
CA ILE A 28 2.03 6.04 4.32
C ILE A 28 3.55 6.11 4.32
N ASP A 29 4.19 4.97 4.56
CA ASP A 29 5.65 4.80 4.48
C ASP A 29 5.95 3.98 3.23
N ASN A 30 6.59 4.60 2.27
CA ASN A 30 6.89 4.00 0.96
C ASN A 30 8.39 3.92 0.71
N SER A 31 8.85 2.78 0.23
CA SER A 31 10.17 2.65 -0.38
C SER A 31 10.08 1.84 -1.68
N ARG A 32 10.83 2.23 -2.69
CA ARG A 32 10.91 1.48 -3.95
C ARG A 32 11.72 0.19 -3.84
N LYS A 33 12.43 -0.01 -2.74
CA LYS A 33 13.33 -1.14 -2.57
C LYS A 33 13.21 -1.74 -1.18
N ALA A 34 12.58 -2.89 -1.09
CA ALA A 34 12.61 -3.77 0.07
C ALA A 34 13.45 -5.01 -0.29
N VAL A 35 14.65 -5.12 0.27
CA VAL A 35 15.62 -6.16 -0.10
C VAL A 35 15.22 -7.56 0.35
N TYR A 36 14.22 -7.67 1.23
CA TYR A 36 13.74 -8.93 1.81
C TYR A 36 12.50 -9.48 1.12
N GLY A 37 11.88 -8.76 0.19
CA GLY A 37 10.69 -9.17 -0.53
C GLY A 37 9.76 -8.01 -0.83
N TYR A 38 8.57 -8.29 -1.37
CA TYR A 38 7.55 -7.29 -1.63
C TYR A 38 6.79 -7.00 -0.33
N ASP A 39 7.06 -5.84 0.27
CA ASP A 39 6.49 -5.42 1.55
C ASP A 39 5.29 -4.49 1.36
N GLN A 40 4.11 -4.96 1.78
CA GLN A 40 2.91 -4.14 1.89
C GLN A 40 2.11 -4.55 3.13
N ARG A 41 2.10 -3.71 4.12
CA ARG A 41 1.42 -3.90 5.40
C ARG A 41 0.46 -2.76 5.67
N ILE A 42 -0.62 -3.06 6.36
CA ILE A 42 -1.60 -2.06 6.79
C ILE A 42 -1.90 -2.29 8.26
N GLU A 43 -1.95 -1.22 9.03
CA GLU A 43 -2.44 -1.22 10.40
C GLU A 43 -3.49 -0.10 10.54
N ILE A 44 -4.64 -0.44 11.10
CA ILE A 44 -5.71 0.51 11.42
C ILE A 44 -5.99 0.39 12.90
N PHE A 45 -5.68 1.44 13.64
CA PHE A 45 -5.93 1.55 15.07
C PHE A 45 -7.17 2.40 15.33
N GLY A 46 -8.10 1.89 16.13
CA GLY A 46 -9.33 2.57 16.52
C GLY A 46 -9.62 2.42 18.01
N SER A 47 -10.66 3.10 18.48
CA SER A 47 -11.08 3.07 19.90
C SER A 47 -11.52 1.69 20.40
N GLU A 48 -11.96 0.81 19.50
CA GLU A 48 -12.45 -0.53 19.85
C GLU A 48 -11.47 -1.66 19.50
N GLY A 49 -10.32 -1.33 18.92
CA GLY A 49 -9.31 -2.32 18.56
C GLY A 49 -8.40 -1.92 17.44
N CYS A 50 -7.64 -2.89 16.94
CA CYS A 50 -6.69 -2.75 15.86
C CYS A 50 -6.91 -3.83 14.81
N VAL A 51 -6.83 -3.45 13.53
CA VAL A 51 -6.81 -4.38 12.39
C VAL A 51 -5.44 -4.30 11.73
N MET A 52 -4.81 -5.44 11.52
CA MET A 52 -3.49 -5.53 10.91
C MET A 52 -3.49 -6.52 9.75
N VAL A 53 -2.86 -6.14 8.64
CA VAL A 53 -2.59 -7.01 7.50
C VAL A 53 -1.09 -7.06 7.28
N GLY A 54 -0.52 -8.25 7.46
CA GLY A 54 0.91 -8.51 7.25
C GLY A 54 1.24 -8.96 5.83
N ASN A 55 2.50 -9.26 5.62
CA ASN A 55 2.96 -9.86 4.37
C ASN A 55 2.74 -11.38 4.39
N PRO A 56 2.14 -11.98 3.36
CA PRO A 56 2.09 -13.42 3.23
C PRO A 56 3.50 -13.99 2.95
N THR A 57 3.73 -15.18 3.46
CA THR A 57 4.92 -15.99 3.20
C THR A 57 4.54 -17.25 2.43
N PRO A 58 5.48 -17.88 1.69
CA PRO A 58 5.21 -19.13 0.98
C PRO A 58 4.69 -20.25 1.89
N THR A 59 5.20 -20.32 3.14
CA THR A 59 4.73 -21.25 4.18
C THR A 59 4.59 -20.54 5.53
N GLU A 60 3.92 -21.20 6.47
CA GLU A 60 3.84 -20.74 7.88
C GLU A 60 4.89 -21.45 8.76
N VAL A 61 5.86 -22.14 8.14
CA VAL A 61 6.88 -22.90 8.88
C VAL A 61 7.85 -21.96 9.57
N ILE A 62 8.00 -22.16 10.87
CA ILE A 62 8.99 -21.48 11.70
C ILE A 62 9.89 -22.56 12.33
N ILE A 63 11.19 -22.45 12.13
CA ILE A 63 12.18 -23.33 12.72
C ILE A 63 12.86 -22.62 13.88
N ASN A 64 12.67 -23.11 15.08
CA ASN A 64 13.37 -22.62 16.26
C ASN A 64 14.45 -23.61 16.67
N ASN A 65 15.67 -23.15 16.81
CA ASN A 65 16.78 -23.94 17.34
C ASN A 65 17.54 -23.13 18.41
N ALA A 66 18.64 -23.68 18.94
CA ALA A 66 19.37 -23.02 20.02
C ALA A 66 20.06 -21.69 19.62
N LYS A 67 20.16 -21.38 18.34
CA LYS A 67 20.86 -20.19 17.84
C LYS A 67 19.91 -19.19 17.21
N ASP A 68 18.94 -19.68 16.42
CA ASP A 68 18.16 -18.84 15.50
C ASP A 68 16.68 -19.23 15.47
N THR A 69 15.85 -18.26 15.10
CA THR A 69 14.51 -18.47 14.59
C THR A 69 14.51 -18.18 13.08
N ILE A 70 14.14 -19.14 12.28
CA ILE A 70 14.17 -19.08 10.81
C ILE A 70 12.73 -19.22 10.31
N SER A 71 12.32 -18.33 9.43
CA SER A 71 11.03 -18.38 8.73
C SER A 71 11.21 -17.99 7.27
N ASP A 72 10.19 -18.24 6.46
CA ASP A 72 10.17 -17.76 5.09
C ASP A 72 10.17 -16.23 5.02
N LYS A 73 10.77 -15.70 3.96
CA LYS A 73 10.65 -14.28 3.62
C LYS A 73 9.29 -14.00 2.99
N PRO A 74 8.81 -12.75 3.00
CA PRO A 74 7.67 -12.32 2.20
C PRO A 74 7.86 -12.72 0.72
N LEU A 75 6.74 -12.89 0.01
CA LEU A 75 6.76 -13.13 -1.43
C LEU A 75 7.60 -12.07 -2.14
N TYR A 76 8.35 -12.47 -3.16
CA TYR A 76 9.38 -11.60 -3.73
C TYR A 76 8.80 -10.50 -4.59
N PHE A 77 7.73 -10.78 -5.35
CA PHE A 77 7.27 -9.89 -6.41
C PHE A 77 5.74 -9.66 -6.35
N PHE A 78 5.30 -8.52 -6.88
CA PHE A 78 3.90 -8.12 -6.79
C PHE A 78 2.93 -9.08 -7.48
N ILE A 79 3.34 -9.75 -8.55
CA ILE A 79 2.48 -10.74 -9.24
C ILE A 79 2.16 -11.91 -8.30
N GLU A 80 3.16 -12.41 -7.58
CA GLU A 80 2.94 -13.47 -6.58
C GLU A 80 2.07 -12.98 -5.42
N ARG A 81 2.33 -11.75 -4.96
CA ARG A 81 1.62 -11.12 -3.84
C ARG A 81 0.15 -10.87 -4.12
N TYR A 82 -0.20 -10.50 -5.35
CA TYR A 82 -1.54 -10.04 -5.72
C TYR A 82 -2.30 -10.96 -6.66
N GLN A 83 -1.85 -12.19 -6.87
CA GLN A 83 -2.52 -13.12 -7.77
C GLN A 83 -4.01 -13.27 -7.45
N GLU A 84 -4.35 -13.50 -6.19
CA GLU A 84 -5.75 -13.62 -5.76
C GLU A 84 -6.52 -12.29 -5.91
N ALA A 85 -5.86 -11.16 -5.64
CA ALA A 85 -6.47 -9.84 -5.80
C ALA A 85 -6.83 -9.54 -7.26
N TYR A 86 -5.96 -9.89 -8.21
CA TYR A 86 -6.25 -9.71 -9.64
C TYR A 86 -7.40 -10.62 -10.12
N LEU A 87 -7.48 -11.85 -9.61
CA LEU A 87 -8.61 -12.73 -9.91
C LEU A 87 -9.91 -12.16 -9.34
N ALA A 88 -9.91 -11.75 -8.08
CA ALA A 88 -11.08 -11.17 -7.43
C ALA A 88 -11.56 -9.87 -8.11
N GLU A 89 -10.63 -9.01 -8.56
CA GLU A 89 -10.95 -7.81 -9.33
C GLU A 89 -11.69 -8.15 -10.61
N MET A 90 -11.20 -9.13 -11.36
CA MET A 90 -11.82 -9.55 -12.62
C MET A 90 -13.17 -10.22 -12.41
N GLU A 91 -13.30 -11.08 -11.40
CA GLU A 91 -14.55 -11.72 -11.03
C GLU A 91 -15.62 -10.70 -10.64
N GLU A 92 -15.27 -9.72 -9.82
CA GLU A 92 -16.20 -8.66 -9.41
C GLU A 92 -16.60 -7.77 -10.60
N PHE A 93 -15.67 -7.47 -11.51
CA PHE A 93 -15.97 -6.70 -12.72
C PHE A 93 -16.95 -7.42 -13.63
N ILE A 94 -16.74 -8.73 -13.86
CA ILE A 94 -17.66 -9.56 -14.66
C ILE A 94 -19.03 -9.62 -14.00
N LYS A 95 -19.10 -9.81 -12.70
CA LYS A 95 -20.35 -9.84 -11.93
C LYS A 95 -21.11 -8.51 -12.06
N CYS A 96 -20.42 -7.37 -11.95
CA CYS A 96 -21.05 -6.06 -12.16
C CYS A 96 -21.68 -5.91 -13.55
N ILE A 97 -21.04 -6.46 -14.60
CA ILE A 97 -21.60 -6.47 -15.95
C ILE A 97 -22.86 -7.37 -16.03
N GLN A 98 -22.80 -8.55 -15.43
CA GLN A 98 -23.91 -9.51 -15.46
C GLN A 98 -25.15 -9.02 -14.68
N GLU A 99 -24.93 -8.32 -13.58
CA GLU A 99 -25.97 -7.84 -12.67
C GLU A 99 -26.39 -6.39 -12.94
N ASP A 100 -25.78 -5.71 -13.90
CA ASP A 100 -25.95 -4.29 -14.22
C ASP A 100 -25.77 -3.39 -12.98
N THR A 101 -24.75 -3.70 -12.18
CA THR A 101 -24.40 -2.96 -10.95
C THR A 101 -23.15 -2.10 -11.13
N LYS A 102 -22.98 -1.13 -10.25
CA LYS A 102 -21.76 -0.32 -10.24
C LYS A 102 -20.63 -1.08 -9.56
N PRO A 103 -19.40 -1.01 -10.09
CA PRO A 103 -18.25 -1.61 -9.42
C PRO A 103 -18.01 -0.95 -8.05
N PRO A 104 -17.59 -1.71 -7.03
CA PRO A 104 -17.31 -1.19 -5.70
C PRO A 104 -16.14 -0.21 -5.67
N VAL A 105 -15.21 -0.34 -6.61
CA VAL A 105 -14.09 0.58 -6.84
C VAL A 105 -14.23 1.14 -8.25
N GLY A 106 -14.41 2.45 -8.36
CA GLY A 106 -14.67 3.12 -9.62
C GLY A 106 -13.59 4.14 -10.02
N GLY A 107 -13.84 4.84 -11.13
CA GLY A 107 -12.91 5.84 -11.64
C GLY A 107 -12.61 6.99 -10.68
N PHE A 108 -13.54 7.30 -9.76
CA PHE A 108 -13.31 8.29 -8.72
C PHE A 108 -12.23 7.85 -7.72
N ASP A 109 -12.22 6.58 -7.33
CA ASP A 109 -11.25 6.01 -6.40
C ASP A 109 -9.84 6.02 -7.01
N GLY A 110 -9.74 5.70 -8.30
CA GLY A 110 -8.49 5.83 -9.05
C GLY A 110 -8.03 7.29 -9.16
N LYS A 111 -8.95 8.22 -9.46
CA LYS A 111 -8.65 9.65 -9.54
C LYS A 111 -8.11 10.19 -8.21
N ILE A 112 -8.76 9.88 -7.08
CA ILE A 112 -8.34 10.39 -5.77
C ILE A 112 -6.97 9.86 -5.37
N SER A 113 -6.64 8.60 -5.70
CA SER A 113 -5.32 8.04 -5.45
C SER A 113 -4.22 8.80 -6.18
N VAL A 114 -4.44 9.16 -7.44
CA VAL A 114 -3.50 9.98 -8.23
C VAL A 114 -3.40 11.40 -7.66
N GLN A 115 -4.52 12.01 -7.27
CA GLN A 115 -4.52 13.33 -6.65
C GLN A 115 -3.73 13.35 -5.34
N MET A 116 -3.82 12.29 -4.52
CA MET A 116 -3.02 12.15 -3.31
C MET A 116 -1.51 12.16 -3.62
N GLY A 117 -1.09 11.46 -4.66
CA GLY A 117 0.30 11.46 -5.12
C GLY A 117 0.79 12.85 -5.53
N TYR A 118 0.00 13.57 -6.33
CA TYR A 118 0.33 14.96 -6.71
C TYR A 118 0.35 15.91 -5.52
N ALA A 119 -0.61 15.80 -4.60
CA ALA A 119 -0.65 16.61 -3.39
C ALA A 119 0.56 16.34 -2.48
N ALA A 120 1.00 15.10 -2.35
CA ALA A 120 2.21 14.75 -1.61
C ALA A 120 3.47 15.40 -2.23
N LYS A 121 3.61 15.34 -3.57
CA LYS A 121 4.71 15.99 -4.28
C LYS A 121 4.67 17.51 -4.12
N GLU A 122 3.51 18.12 -4.20
CA GLU A 122 3.31 19.56 -3.96
C GLU A 122 3.64 19.95 -2.52
N SER A 123 3.20 19.15 -1.53
CA SER A 123 3.50 19.34 -0.11
C SER A 123 5.01 19.31 0.15
N LEU A 124 5.73 18.38 -0.46
CA LEU A 124 7.19 18.31 -0.38
C LEU A 124 7.84 19.60 -0.89
N THR A 125 7.38 20.12 -2.02
CA THR A 125 7.94 21.34 -2.64
C THR A 125 7.62 22.59 -1.82
N LYS A 126 6.39 22.69 -1.28
CA LYS A 126 5.93 23.85 -0.51
C LYS A 126 6.31 23.84 0.96
N GLY A 127 6.70 22.67 1.51
CA GLY A 127 6.94 22.49 2.94
C GLY A 127 5.68 22.70 3.80
N SER A 128 4.49 22.46 3.27
CA SER A 128 3.21 22.69 3.95
C SER A 128 2.13 21.68 3.53
N PHE A 129 1.06 21.60 4.31
CA PHE A 129 -0.10 20.78 3.94
C PHE A 129 -0.76 21.28 2.65
N VAL A 130 -1.15 20.32 1.82
CA VAL A 130 -1.94 20.56 0.61
C VAL A 130 -3.31 19.93 0.78
N LYS A 131 -4.36 20.73 0.59
CA LYS A 131 -5.74 20.25 0.67
C LYS A 131 -6.13 19.55 -0.62
N ILE A 132 -6.61 18.31 -0.50
CA ILE A 132 -7.19 17.57 -1.62
C ILE A 132 -8.66 17.92 -1.71
N THR A 133 -9.08 18.46 -2.83
CA THR A 133 -10.49 18.80 -3.12
C THR A 133 -11.10 17.73 -4.02
N LYS A 134 -12.34 17.35 -3.70
CA LYS A 134 -13.13 16.38 -4.49
C LYS A 134 -13.51 16.95 -5.85
#